data_d04d54e8481e8f1218c7a7f66b26f7ad
#
_entry.id   d04d54e8481e8f1218c7a7f66b26f7ad
#
_cell.length_a   1.000
_cell.length_b   1.000
_cell.length_c   1.000
_cell.angle_alpha   90.00
_cell.angle_beta   90.00
_cell.angle_gamma   90.00
#
_symmetry.space_group_name_H-M   'P 1'
#
loop_
_entity.id
_entity.type
_entity.pdbx_description
1 polymer ?
#
loop_
_entity_poly.entity_id
_entity_poly.type
_entity_poly.pdbx_seq_one_letter_code
_entity_poly.pdbx_strand_id
1 'polypeptide(L)'
;KLCPKLEKATFQSKLPQNTIICDLQSTCIIYVPKAYLQDYKDVLGSKYSYIYALKDEESGDQNPNKQCAVPTISYADGKLTFASSTPNAEYHYTITDTDMASDMYSKDGVVKLSAAYNISAYATADGYKPSDKATATLYWVEANLQNTTTNINQATTRGIIVTSNDGIITLSGLNNDETVRFYTVDGKQLGAAKAVNGTASQAVSESVVIAKMGNQTIKIAVK
;
A
#
# COMPACT_ATOMS: atom_id res chain seq x y z
N LYS A 1 17.49 23.52 37.53
CA LYS A 1 17.44 24.48 36.39
C LYS A 1 16.01 24.51 35.89
N LEU A 2 15.38 25.66 35.98
CA LEU A 2 14.04 25.93 35.44
C LEU A 2 14.01 25.70 33.93
N CYS A 3 13.01 24.96 33.42
CA CYS A 3 12.68 24.89 31.99
C CYS A 3 11.41 25.73 31.74
N PRO A 4 11.52 27.08 31.69
CA PRO A 4 10.36 27.98 31.70
C PRO A 4 9.56 28.01 30.40
N LYS A 5 9.92 27.21 29.40
CA LYS A 5 9.27 27.15 28.09
C LYS A 5 8.78 25.76 27.69
N LEU A 6 8.77 24.77 28.62
CA LEU A 6 8.34 23.43 28.29
C LEU A 6 6.81 23.35 28.40
N GLU A 7 6.13 23.27 27.26
CA GLU A 7 4.69 23.17 27.16
C GLU A 7 4.18 21.72 27.33
N LYS A 8 5.05 20.75 27.03
CA LYS A 8 4.71 19.33 27.05
C LYS A 8 5.87 18.49 27.55
N ALA A 9 5.59 17.55 28.47
CA ALA A 9 6.54 16.53 28.94
C ALA A 9 5.96 15.13 28.78
N THR A 10 6.76 14.18 28.35
CA THR A 10 6.36 12.76 28.22
C THR A 10 7.33 11.90 29.01
N PHE A 11 6.79 11.09 29.91
CA PHE A 11 7.53 10.11 30.69
C PHE A 11 7.17 8.72 30.19
N GLN A 12 8.18 7.84 30.06
CA GLN A 12 8.00 6.49 29.52
C GLN A 12 8.13 5.38 30.57
N SER A 13 8.35 5.74 31.83
CA SER A 13 8.59 4.77 32.89
C SER A 13 7.89 5.16 34.18
N LYS A 14 7.87 4.25 35.17
CA LYS A 14 7.44 4.54 36.53
C LYS A 14 8.25 5.71 37.11
N LEU A 15 7.59 6.57 37.90
CA LEU A 15 8.26 7.65 38.60
C LEU A 15 9.29 7.05 39.61
N PRO A 16 10.60 7.36 39.47
CA PRO A 16 11.57 6.90 40.44
C PRO A 16 11.27 7.46 41.82
N GLN A 17 11.43 6.65 42.88
CA GLN A 17 11.30 7.13 44.25
C GLN A 17 12.36 8.22 44.50
N ASN A 18 11.95 9.33 45.12
CA ASN A 18 12.77 10.51 45.41
C ASN A 18 13.19 11.36 44.22
N THR A 19 12.42 11.34 43.13
CA THR A 19 12.70 12.22 42.00
C THR A 19 12.21 13.65 42.26
N ILE A 20 13.13 14.58 42.26
CA ILE A 20 12.81 16.01 42.15
C ILE A 20 12.61 16.29 40.67
N ILE A 21 11.34 16.39 40.25
CA ILE A 21 11.04 16.87 38.91
C ILE A 21 11.38 18.36 38.87
N CYS A 22 12.23 18.76 37.96
CA CYS A 22 12.57 20.17 37.71
C CYS A 22 11.28 20.99 37.62
N ASP A 23 11.33 22.24 38.10
CA ASP A 23 10.19 23.15 38.01
C ASP A 23 9.72 23.35 36.57
N LEU A 24 8.71 22.56 36.20
CA LEU A 24 7.93 22.76 34.99
C LEU A 24 6.92 23.87 35.26
N GLN A 25 6.44 24.53 34.24
CA GLN A 25 5.32 25.47 34.41
C GLN A 25 4.07 24.68 34.84
N SER A 26 3.25 25.28 35.68
CA SER A 26 1.97 24.66 36.14
C SER A 26 1.01 24.34 35.00
N THR A 27 1.19 24.99 33.84
CA THR A 27 0.44 24.76 32.60
C THR A 27 1.03 23.66 31.72
N CYS A 28 2.17 23.06 32.09
CA CYS A 28 2.79 22.01 31.31
C CYS A 28 1.89 20.77 31.24
N ILE A 29 1.64 20.27 30.04
CA ILE A 29 0.89 19.03 29.83
C ILE A 29 1.84 17.85 30.03
N ILE A 30 1.50 16.95 30.96
CA ILE A 30 2.32 15.78 31.29
C ILE A 30 1.63 14.52 30.78
N TYR A 31 2.31 13.75 29.95
CA TYR A 31 1.85 12.43 29.51
C TYR A 31 2.67 11.35 30.19
N VAL A 32 1.98 10.33 30.72
CA VAL A 32 2.58 9.23 31.48
C VAL A 32 1.98 7.89 31.04
N PRO A 33 2.70 6.76 31.19
CA PRO A 33 2.12 5.45 30.91
C PRO A 33 0.85 5.23 31.75
N LYS A 34 -0.19 4.69 31.14
CA LYS A 34 -1.50 4.46 31.79
C LYS A 34 -1.37 3.67 33.08
N ALA A 35 -0.49 2.65 33.10
CA ALA A 35 -0.22 1.82 34.28
C ALA A 35 0.26 2.63 35.49
N TYR A 36 0.85 3.81 35.30
CA TYR A 36 1.43 4.65 36.33
C TYR A 36 0.72 5.99 36.49
N LEU A 37 -0.39 6.22 35.78
CA LEU A 37 -1.11 7.50 35.79
C LEU A 37 -1.50 7.92 37.20
N GLN A 38 -1.97 6.98 38.01
CA GLN A 38 -2.37 7.29 39.39
C GLN A 38 -1.15 7.64 40.24
N ASP A 39 -0.06 6.89 40.16
CA ASP A 39 1.19 7.18 40.89
C ASP A 39 1.70 8.59 40.57
N TYR A 40 1.63 9.00 39.32
CA TYR A 40 2.02 10.36 38.92
C TYR A 40 1.05 11.43 39.43
N LYS A 41 -0.26 11.18 39.44
CA LYS A 41 -1.24 12.11 39.97
C LYS A 41 -1.10 12.28 41.48
N ASP A 42 -0.81 11.22 42.21
CA ASP A 42 -0.63 11.26 43.66
C ASP A 42 0.61 12.08 44.06
N VAL A 43 1.68 12.00 43.25
CA VAL A 43 2.94 12.70 43.55
C VAL A 43 2.96 14.12 42.99
N LEU A 44 2.42 14.33 41.79
CA LEU A 44 2.54 15.58 41.05
C LEU A 44 1.24 16.37 40.94
N GLY A 45 0.08 15.76 41.21
CA GLY A 45 -1.24 16.35 40.98
C GLY A 45 -1.51 17.60 41.81
N SER A 46 -0.83 17.79 42.95
CA SER A 46 -0.90 19.03 43.73
C SER A 46 -0.25 20.23 43.02
N LYS A 47 0.70 19.99 42.14
CA LYS A 47 1.48 21.02 41.42
C LYS A 47 1.10 21.18 39.97
N TYR A 48 0.63 20.09 39.30
CA TYR A 48 0.35 20.03 37.87
C TYR A 48 -1.06 19.48 37.61
N SER A 49 -1.92 20.31 37.05
CA SER A 49 -3.33 19.95 36.79
C SER A 49 -3.54 19.12 35.52
N TYR A 50 -2.56 19.08 34.60
CA TYR A 50 -2.70 18.48 33.28
C TYR A 50 -1.84 17.22 33.15
N ILE A 51 -2.20 16.16 33.88
CA ILE A 51 -1.55 14.85 33.82
C ILE A 51 -2.50 13.86 33.14
N TYR A 52 -2.10 13.37 31.99
CA TYR A 52 -2.90 12.46 31.16
C TYR A 52 -2.17 11.13 30.93
N ALA A 53 -2.95 10.07 30.77
CA ALA A 53 -2.39 8.82 30.27
C ALA A 53 -1.89 9.05 28.82
N LEU A 54 -0.72 8.51 28.51
CA LEU A 54 -0.40 8.22 27.12
C LEU A 54 -1.58 7.39 26.59
N LYS A 55 -2.08 7.72 25.41
CA LYS A 55 -3.05 6.85 24.73
C LYS A 55 -2.44 5.47 24.70
N ASP A 56 -3.23 4.46 25.10
CA ASP A 56 -2.76 3.09 25.02
C ASP A 56 -2.26 2.85 23.60
N GLU A 57 -0.94 2.83 23.43
CA GLU A 57 -0.37 2.05 22.41
C GLU A 57 -0.65 0.61 22.88
N GLU A 58 -1.61 -0.04 22.21
CA GLU A 58 -1.68 -1.50 22.29
C GLU A 58 -0.24 -1.97 22.22
N SER A 59 0.17 -2.79 23.17
CA SER A 59 1.54 -3.25 23.38
C SER A 59 2.09 -3.94 22.14
N GLY A 60 2.38 -3.14 21.14
CA GLY A 60 3.17 -3.48 20.00
C GLY A 60 4.60 -3.08 20.32
N ASP A 61 5.47 -4.05 20.27
CA ASP A 61 6.90 -3.98 20.38
C ASP A 61 7.44 -2.64 19.84
N GLN A 62 7.72 -1.68 20.75
CA GLN A 62 8.23 -0.33 20.46
C GLN A 62 9.68 -0.44 19.97
N ASN A 63 9.88 -1.11 18.85
CA ASN A 63 11.14 -1.05 18.14
C ASN A 63 11.10 0.20 17.22
N PRO A 64 11.83 1.31 17.55
CA PRO A 64 11.84 2.53 16.74
C PRO A 64 12.39 2.34 15.33
N ASN A 65 12.85 1.12 15.01
CA ASN A 65 13.32 0.72 13.69
C ASN A 65 12.30 -0.14 12.91
N LYS A 66 11.14 -0.44 13.49
CA LYS A 66 10.12 -1.24 12.82
C LYS A 66 9.48 -0.44 11.69
N GLN A 67 9.60 -0.93 10.48
CA GLN A 67 9.01 -0.34 9.28
C GLN A 67 7.63 -0.97 9.02
N CYS A 68 6.68 -0.20 8.50
CA CYS A 68 5.43 -0.75 8.00
C CYS A 68 5.70 -1.77 6.90
N ALA A 69 4.92 -2.85 6.89
CA ALA A 69 4.94 -3.79 5.78
C ALA A 69 4.42 -3.12 4.51
N VAL A 70 5.07 -3.40 3.38
CA VAL A 70 4.69 -2.89 2.07
C VAL A 70 3.26 -3.34 1.75
N PRO A 71 2.35 -2.43 1.34
CA PRO A 71 0.98 -2.79 1.05
C PRO A 71 0.87 -3.64 -0.21
N THR A 72 -0.07 -4.57 -0.20
CA THR A 72 -0.53 -5.25 -1.42
C THR A 72 -1.57 -4.38 -2.11
N ILE A 73 -1.56 -4.41 -3.45
CA ILE A 73 -2.51 -3.69 -4.31
C ILE A 73 -3.36 -4.73 -5.01
N SER A 74 -4.68 -4.64 -4.89
CA SER A 74 -5.61 -5.56 -5.53
C SER A 74 -6.82 -4.83 -6.11
N TYR A 75 -7.42 -5.43 -7.13
CA TYR A 75 -8.63 -4.93 -7.76
C TYR A 75 -9.63 -6.06 -7.92
N ALA A 76 -10.82 -5.88 -7.36
CA ALA A 76 -11.94 -6.80 -7.50
C ALA A 76 -13.26 -6.04 -7.40
N ASP A 77 -14.28 -6.49 -8.12
CA ASP A 77 -15.65 -5.96 -8.06
C ASP A 77 -15.74 -4.43 -8.20
N GLY A 78 -14.94 -3.85 -9.10
CA GLY A 78 -14.91 -2.41 -9.33
C GLY A 78 -14.16 -1.60 -8.27
N LYS A 79 -13.48 -2.24 -7.33
CA LYS A 79 -12.79 -1.59 -6.20
C LYS A 79 -11.29 -1.87 -6.22
N LEU A 80 -10.50 -0.82 -6.13
CA LEU A 80 -9.08 -0.88 -5.83
C LEU A 80 -8.92 -0.93 -4.32
N THR A 81 -8.17 -1.90 -3.80
CA THR A 81 -7.95 -2.09 -2.37
C THR A 81 -6.47 -2.22 -2.05
N PHE A 82 -6.09 -1.69 -0.89
CA PHE A 82 -4.76 -1.79 -0.32
C PHE A 82 -4.85 -2.58 0.99
N ALA A 83 -3.90 -3.47 1.24
CA ALA A 83 -3.84 -4.22 2.48
C ALA A 83 -2.38 -4.36 2.95
N SER A 84 -2.15 -4.25 4.26
CA SER A 84 -0.85 -4.45 4.89
C SER A 84 -1.01 -5.35 6.12
N SER A 85 0.03 -6.10 6.46
CA SER A 85 0.09 -6.86 7.71
C SER A 85 0.40 -5.98 8.92
N THR A 86 0.72 -4.69 8.72
CA THR A 86 0.90 -3.74 9.81
C THR A 86 -0.45 -3.39 10.42
N PRO A 87 -0.66 -3.56 11.75
CA PRO A 87 -1.90 -3.19 12.41
C PRO A 87 -2.19 -1.69 12.26
N ASN A 88 -3.46 -1.34 12.09
CA ASN A 88 -3.94 0.04 11.97
C ASN A 88 -3.22 0.88 10.90
N ALA A 89 -2.79 0.23 9.80
CA ALA A 89 -2.12 0.90 8.72
C ALA A 89 -3.07 1.83 7.96
N GLU A 90 -2.59 3.04 7.70
CA GLU A 90 -3.20 3.98 6.77
C GLU A 90 -2.46 3.93 5.42
N TYR A 91 -3.18 4.16 4.32
CA TYR A 91 -2.62 4.01 2.98
C TYR A 91 -2.56 5.35 2.24
N HIS A 92 -1.38 5.69 1.76
CA HIS A 92 -1.14 6.83 0.88
C HIS A 92 -0.89 6.31 -0.52
N TYR A 93 -1.61 6.84 -1.51
CA TYR A 93 -1.51 6.35 -2.88
C TYR A 93 -1.52 7.45 -3.92
N THR A 94 -0.96 7.13 -5.06
CA THR A 94 -1.00 7.96 -6.29
C THR A 94 -1.44 7.07 -7.44
N ILE A 95 -2.37 7.55 -8.23
CA ILE A 95 -2.87 6.90 -9.45
C ILE A 95 -2.63 7.86 -10.61
N THR A 96 -1.92 7.38 -11.63
CA THR A 96 -1.62 8.15 -12.84
C THR A 96 -2.04 7.37 -14.07
N ASP A 97 -2.67 8.04 -15.02
CA ASP A 97 -2.98 7.47 -16.34
C ASP A 97 -1.67 7.24 -17.11
N THR A 98 -1.53 6.08 -17.74
CA THR A 98 -0.35 5.76 -18.56
C THR A 98 -0.37 6.43 -19.93
N ASP A 99 -1.55 6.86 -20.40
CA ASP A 99 -1.73 7.46 -21.71
C ASP A 99 -1.60 8.99 -21.70
N MET A 100 -1.38 9.61 -20.54
CA MET A 100 -1.12 11.04 -20.44
C MET A 100 0.32 11.38 -20.87
N ALA A 101 0.64 11.18 -22.14
CA ALA A 101 1.84 11.75 -22.75
C ALA A 101 1.53 13.14 -23.31
N SER A 102 2.44 14.08 -23.10
CA SER A 102 2.27 15.50 -23.44
C SER A 102 2.29 15.81 -24.95
N ASP A 103 2.62 14.83 -25.78
CA ASP A 103 2.71 15.02 -27.24
C ASP A 103 2.41 13.70 -27.95
N MET A 104 1.17 13.58 -28.46
CA MET A 104 0.69 12.37 -29.15
C MET A 104 0.44 12.69 -30.62
N TYR A 105 0.99 11.86 -31.51
CA TYR A 105 0.81 11.96 -32.93
C TYR A 105 0.06 10.75 -33.48
N SER A 106 -0.99 10.99 -34.27
CA SER A 106 -1.70 9.97 -35.03
C SER A 106 -1.68 10.31 -36.52
N LYS A 107 -1.14 9.41 -37.35
CA LYS A 107 -1.03 9.61 -38.78
C LYS A 107 -2.38 9.49 -39.50
N ASP A 108 -3.28 8.68 -38.98
CA ASP A 108 -4.60 8.35 -39.53
C ASP A 108 -5.77 9.00 -38.76
N GLY A 109 -5.46 9.79 -37.72
CA GLY A 109 -6.45 10.39 -36.85
C GLY A 109 -7.12 9.43 -35.90
N VAL A 110 -6.70 8.15 -35.88
CA VAL A 110 -7.23 7.15 -34.95
C VAL A 110 -6.30 7.00 -33.76
N VAL A 111 -6.84 7.22 -32.55
CA VAL A 111 -6.14 7.00 -31.29
C VAL A 111 -6.77 5.80 -30.58
N LYS A 112 -5.98 4.76 -30.34
CA LYS A 112 -6.39 3.67 -29.45
C LYS A 112 -5.95 4.04 -28.04
N LEU A 113 -6.91 4.31 -27.20
CA LEU A 113 -6.65 4.52 -25.78
C LEU A 113 -6.46 3.15 -25.10
N SER A 114 -5.33 2.95 -24.47
CA SER A 114 -5.14 1.83 -23.54
C SER A 114 -5.54 2.31 -22.15
N ALA A 115 -6.66 1.85 -21.62
CA ALA A 115 -7.03 2.19 -20.25
C ALA A 115 -6.10 1.47 -19.27
N ALA A 116 -5.00 2.11 -18.94
CA ALA A 116 -4.04 1.60 -17.95
C ALA A 116 -3.66 2.70 -16.96
N TYR A 117 -3.56 2.33 -15.68
CA TYR A 117 -3.22 3.23 -14.59
C TYR A 117 -2.03 2.69 -13.82
N ASN A 118 -0.99 3.52 -13.66
CA ASN A 118 0.08 3.24 -12.73
C ASN A 118 -0.35 3.61 -11.31
N ILE A 119 -0.20 2.68 -10.38
CA ILE A 119 -0.56 2.80 -8.99
C ILE A 119 0.71 2.70 -8.16
N SER A 120 0.90 3.63 -7.23
CA SER A 120 1.95 3.60 -6.23
C SER A 120 1.31 3.81 -4.86
N ALA A 121 1.61 2.96 -3.89
CA ALA A 121 1.07 3.07 -2.54
C ALA A 121 2.12 2.73 -1.49
N TYR A 122 2.04 3.38 -0.33
CA TYR A 122 2.80 3.03 0.86
C TYR A 122 1.91 3.10 2.10
N ALA A 123 2.31 2.41 3.15
CA ALA A 123 1.57 2.34 4.40
C ALA A 123 2.28 3.17 5.49
N THR A 124 1.49 3.78 6.35
CA THR A 124 1.93 4.43 7.59
C THR A 124 1.11 3.87 8.74
N ALA A 125 1.70 3.80 9.93
CA ALA A 125 1.01 3.45 11.17
C ALA A 125 1.73 4.11 12.34
N ASP A 126 1.01 4.39 13.43
CA ASP A 126 1.59 4.95 14.65
C ASP A 126 2.68 4.02 15.21
N GLY A 127 3.83 4.57 15.54
CA GLY A 127 4.98 3.82 16.07
C GLY A 127 5.82 3.08 15.01
N TYR A 128 5.51 3.22 13.72
CA TYR A 128 6.24 2.61 12.62
C TYR A 128 6.83 3.67 11.69
N LYS A 129 7.95 3.35 11.04
CA LYS A 129 8.41 4.10 9.87
C LYS A 129 7.49 3.79 8.69
N PRO A 130 7.27 4.75 7.75
CA PRO A 130 6.56 4.45 6.51
C PRO A 130 7.13 3.24 5.79
N SER A 131 6.28 2.46 5.13
CA SER A 131 6.73 1.35 4.30
C SER A 131 7.46 1.84 3.04
N ASP A 132 8.17 0.95 2.38
CA ASP A 132 8.54 1.12 0.99
C ASP A 132 7.28 1.18 0.12
N LYS A 133 7.44 1.73 -1.10
CA LYS A 133 6.33 1.87 -2.04
C LYS A 133 6.05 0.55 -2.75
N ALA A 134 4.80 0.11 -2.70
CA ALA A 134 4.27 -0.87 -3.65
C ALA A 134 3.94 -0.18 -4.96
N THR A 135 4.21 -0.82 -6.08
CA THR A 135 3.82 -0.34 -7.41
C THR A 135 3.09 -1.43 -8.18
N ALA A 136 2.06 -1.04 -8.92
CA ALA A 136 1.30 -1.92 -9.80
C ALA A 136 0.79 -1.14 -11.01
N THR A 137 0.42 -1.85 -12.06
CA THR A 137 -0.32 -1.27 -13.18
C THR A 137 -1.67 -1.99 -13.30
N LEU A 138 -2.75 -1.24 -13.29
CA LEU A 138 -4.10 -1.72 -13.53
C LEU A 138 -4.39 -1.59 -15.03
N TYR A 139 -4.68 -2.70 -15.70
CA TYR A 139 -5.12 -2.74 -17.10
C TYR A 139 -6.60 -3.08 -17.17
N TRP A 140 -7.34 -2.37 -18.00
CA TRP A 140 -8.70 -2.73 -18.39
C TRP A 140 -8.65 -3.58 -19.65
N VAL A 141 -9.12 -4.81 -19.55
CA VAL A 141 -9.19 -5.75 -20.67
C VAL A 141 -10.63 -6.20 -20.90
N GLU A 142 -10.97 -6.54 -22.13
CA GLU A 142 -12.27 -7.15 -22.41
C GLU A 142 -12.41 -8.48 -21.68
N ALA A 143 -13.50 -8.65 -20.94
CA ALA A 143 -13.83 -9.95 -20.37
C ALA A 143 -14.43 -10.83 -21.46
N ASN A 144 -13.76 -11.93 -21.79
CA ASN A 144 -14.36 -12.98 -22.62
C ASN A 144 -15.48 -13.67 -21.86
N LEU A 145 -16.71 -13.24 -22.07
CA LEU A 145 -17.88 -14.01 -21.63
C LEU A 145 -17.98 -15.24 -22.52
N GLN A 146 -17.55 -16.39 -22.04
CA GLN A 146 -17.87 -17.66 -22.66
C GLN A 146 -19.37 -17.91 -22.52
N ASN A 147 -20.09 -17.83 -23.63
CA ASN A 147 -21.41 -18.39 -23.89
C ASN A 147 -22.50 -18.11 -22.86
N THR A 148 -23.23 -17.03 -23.03
CA THR A 148 -24.67 -17.07 -22.81
C THR A 148 -25.38 -16.61 -24.08
N THR A 149 -26.26 -17.46 -24.60
CA THR A 149 -27.12 -17.25 -25.76
C THR A 149 -28.12 -16.13 -25.52
N THR A 150 -27.67 -14.90 -25.51
CA THR A 150 -28.52 -13.72 -25.60
C THR A 150 -27.79 -12.64 -26.41
N ASN A 151 -28.41 -12.19 -27.50
CA ASN A 151 -27.92 -11.27 -28.50
C ASN A 151 -27.69 -9.84 -27.98
N ILE A 152 -26.98 -9.65 -26.89
CA ILE A 152 -26.48 -8.34 -26.46
C ILE A 152 -24.99 -8.53 -26.19
N ASN A 153 -24.16 -8.11 -27.15
CA ASN A 153 -22.73 -7.95 -26.94
C ASN A 153 -22.48 -6.80 -25.94
N GLN A 154 -22.66 -7.06 -24.66
CA GLN A 154 -22.06 -6.21 -23.63
C GLN A 154 -20.58 -6.56 -23.59
N ALA A 155 -19.75 -5.68 -24.10
CA ALA A 155 -18.32 -5.72 -23.84
C ALA A 155 -18.14 -5.47 -22.32
N THR A 156 -17.99 -6.54 -21.57
CA THR A 156 -17.63 -6.44 -20.17
C THR A 156 -16.12 -6.29 -20.09
N THR A 157 -15.67 -5.23 -19.45
CA THR A 157 -14.25 -5.00 -19.17
C THR A 157 -13.93 -5.53 -17.77
N ARG A 158 -12.74 -6.07 -17.59
CA ARG A 158 -12.20 -6.46 -16.27
C ARG A 158 -10.87 -5.77 -16.02
N GLY A 159 -10.56 -5.51 -14.77
CA GLY A 159 -9.27 -4.97 -14.36
C GLY A 159 -8.26 -6.10 -14.11
N ILE A 160 -7.08 -5.99 -14.71
CA ILE A 160 -5.92 -6.86 -14.44
C ILE A 160 -4.86 -6.02 -13.73
N ILE A 161 -4.52 -6.40 -12.50
CA ILE A 161 -3.39 -5.82 -11.76
C ILE A 161 -2.12 -6.57 -12.17
N VAL A 162 -1.12 -5.83 -12.57
CA VAL A 162 0.21 -6.34 -12.86
C VAL A 162 1.20 -5.75 -11.89
N THR A 163 1.94 -6.62 -11.22
CA THR A 163 3.11 -6.26 -10.39
C THR A 163 4.36 -6.89 -10.98
N SER A 164 5.49 -6.23 -10.82
CA SER A 164 6.79 -6.74 -11.21
C SER A 164 7.79 -6.46 -10.09
N ASN A 165 8.31 -7.52 -9.48
CA ASN A 165 9.30 -7.45 -8.42
C ASN A 165 10.37 -8.52 -8.66
N ASP A 166 11.63 -8.15 -8.56
CA ASP A 166 12.78 -9.06 -8.66
C ASP A 166 12.73 -9.98 -9.89
N GLY A 167 12.32 -9.44 -11.05
CA GLY A 167 12.20 -10.20 -12.28
C GLY A 167 11.01 -11.18 -12.32
N ILE A 168 10.10 -11.12 -11.36
CA ILE A 168 8.85 -11.90 -11.39
C ILE A 168 7.69 -10.98 -11.73
N ILE A 169 6.99 -11.31 -12.81
CA ILE A 169 5.73 -10.66 -13.19
C ILE A 169 4.58 -11.47 -12.57
N THR A 170 3.67 -10.79 -11.89
CA THR A 170 2.44 -11.37 -11.35
C THR A 170 1.23 -10.62 -11.89
N LEU A 171 0.29 -11.36 -12.49
CA LEU A 171 -0.99 -10.86 -12.95
C LEU A 171 -2.09 -11.38 -12.03
N SER A 172 -2.97 -10.47 -11.58
CA SER A 172 -4.14 -10.79 -10.75
C SER A 172 -5.42 -10.23 -11.39
N GLY A 173 -6.57 -10.84 -11.10
CA GLY A 173 -7.84 -10.51 -11.76
C GLY A 173 -8.15 -11.42 -12.95
N LEU A 174 -7.44 -12.53 -13.07
CA LEU A 174 -7.64 -13.56 -14.10
C LEU A 174 -8.82 -14.49 -13.73
N ASN A 175 -9.40 -15.13 -14.74
CA ASN A 175 -10.29 -16.26 -14.47
C ASN A 175 -9.47 -17.47 -14.02
N ASN A 176 -10.05 -18.32 -13.17
CA ASN A 176 -9.39 -19.59 -12.83
C ASN A 176 -9.14 -20.41 -14.08
N ASP A 177 -7.99 -21.09 -14.12
CA ASP A 177 -7.53 -21.90 -15.23
C ASP A 177 -7.19 -21.11 -16.52
N GLU A 178 -7.31 -19.80 -16.53
CA GLU A 178 -6.90 -18.97 -17.65
C GLU A 178 -5.38 -19.07 -17.84
N THR A 179 -4.96 -19.27 -19.09
CA THR A 179 -3.54 -19.37 -19.43
C THR A 179 -3.01 -18.04 -19.94
N VAL A 180 -1.99 -17.51 -19.27
CA VAL A 180 -1.22 -16.36 -19.71
C VAL A 180 0.06 -16.85 -20.40
N ARG A 181 0.33 -16.40 -21.62
CA ARG A 181 1.58 -16.66 -22.33
C ARG A 181 2.41 -15.40 -22.37
N PHE A 182 3.70 -15.54 -22.06
CA PHE A 182 4.65 -14.43 -21.99
C PHE A 182 5.60 -14.49 -23.17
N TYR A 183 5.87 -13.34 -23.78
CA TYR A 183 6.71 -13.20 -24.96
C TYR A 183 7.65 -12.01 -24.80
N THR A 184 8.78 -12.07 -25.49
CA THR A 184 9.63 -10.90 -25.73
C THR A 184 8.95 -9.95 -26.73
N VAL A 185 9.48 -8.74 -26.88
CA VAL A 185 8.95 -7.75 -27.86
C VAL A 185 9.08 -8.17 -29.31
N ASP A 186 10.02 -9.07 -29.61
CA ASP A 186 10.24 -9.68 -30.94
C ASP A 186 9.44 -10.98 -31.14
N GLY A 187 8.59 -11.37 -30.17
CA GLY A 187 7.64 -12.47 -30.31
C GLY A 187 8.14 -13.84 -29.87
N LYS A 188 9.35 -13.96 -29.31
CA LYS A 188 9.83 -15.21 -28.72
C LYS A 188 9.08 -15.53 -27.45
N GLN A 189 8.56 -16.73 -27.31
CA GLN A 189 7.87 -17.16 -26.09
C GLN A 189 8.87 -17.37 -24.95
N LEU A 190 8.61 -16.72 -23.81
CA LEU A 190 9.38 -16.84 -22.56
C LEU A 190 8.81 -17.92 -21.65
N GLY A 191 7.49 -18.12 -21.68
CA GLY A 191 6.82 -19.09 -20.84
C GLY A 191 5.30 -18.98 -20.93
N ALA A 192 4.64 -19.81 -20.10
CA ALA A 192 3.20 -19.73 -19.88
C ALA A 192 2.88 -20.11 -18.43
N ALA A 193 1.93 -19.42 -17.83
CA ALA A 193 1.43 -19.70 -16.51
C ALA A 193 -0.10 -19.83 -16.54
N LYS A 194 -0.61 -20.81 -15.81
CA LYS A 194 -2.04 -21.03 -15.63
C LYS A 194 -2.48 -20.33 -14.33
N ALA A 195 -3.58 -19.60 -14.41
CA ALA A 195 -4.09 -18.87 -13.24
C ALA A 195 -4.62 -19.83 -12.19
N VAL A 196 -4.19 -19.65 -10.95
CA VAL A 196 -4.68 -20.30 -9.75
C VAL A 196 -5.21 -19.22 -8.81
N ASN A 197 -6.45 -19.36 -8.37
CA ASN A 197 -7.13 -18.33 -7.56
C ASN A 197 -7.06 -16.93 -8.19
N GLY A 198 -7.23 -16.87 -9.51
CA GLY A 198 -7.21 -15.60 -10.24
C GLY A 198 -5.85 -14.96 -10.43
N THR A 199 -4.75 -15.67 -10.14
CA THR A 199 -3.38 -15.14 -10.21
C THR A 199 -2.47 -16.05 -11.02
N ALA A 200 -1.62 -15.47 -11.88
CA ALA A 200 -0.58 -16.15 -12.62
C ALA A 200 0.74 -15.39 -12.50
N SER A 201 1.85 -16.12 -12.30
CA SER A 201 3.20 -15.52 -12.16
C SER A 201 4.20 -16.19 -13.09
N GLN A 202 5.16 -15.40 -13.58
CA GLN A 202 6.23 -15.86 -14.45
C GLN A 202 7.53 -15.11 -14.12
N ALA A 203 8.61 -15.87 -13.90
CA ALA A 203 9.94 -15.29 -13.81
C ALA A 203 10.46 -14.95 -15.23
N VAL A 204 11.03 -13.76 -15.38
CA VAL A 204 11.54 -13.24 -16.64
C VAL A 204 12.85 -12.47 -16.39
N SER A 205 13.71 -12.41 -17.42
CA SER A 205 14.95 -11.62 -17.40
C SER A 205 14.88 -10.38 -18.30
N GLU A 206 13.79 -10.23 -19.03
CA GLU A 206 13.60 -9.16 -20.01
C GLU A 206 13.10 -7.89 -19.31
N SER A 207 13.53 -6.73 -19.79
CA SER A 207 13.06 -5.43 -19.28
C SER A 207 11.64 -5.07 -19.76
N VAL A 208 11.17 -5.71 -20.83
CA VAL A 208 9.82 -5.54 -21.38
C VAL A 208 9.29 -6.88 -21.83
N VAL A 209 8.10 -7.21 -21.39
CA VAL A 209 7.41 -8.47 -21.69
C VAL A 209 6.01 -8.21 -22.24
N ILE A 210 5.61 -9.01 -23.21
CA ILE A 210 4.25 -9.06 -23.74
C ILE A 210 3.53 -10.23 -23.07
N ALA A 211 2.46 -9.96 -22.33
CA ALA A 211 1.59 -10.99 -21.78
C ALA A 211 0.31 -11.13 -22.63
N LYS A 212 0.00 -12.34 -23.05
CA LYS A 212 -1.17 -12.67 -23.86
C LYS A 212 -2.13 -13.57 -23.11
N MET A 213 -3.38 -13.13 -22.98
CA MET A 213 -4.49 -13.81 -22.33
C MET A 213 -5.64 -13.94 -23.34
N GLY A 214 -5.82 -15.14 -23.89
CA GLY A 214 -6.76 -15.31 -25.01
C GLY A 214 -6.44 -14.37 -26.18
N ASN A 215 -7.36 -13.47 -26.50
CA ASN A 215 -7.18 -12.45 -27.56
C ASN A 215 -6.62 -11.13 -27.01
N GLN A 216 -6.44 -11.00 -25.71
CA GLN A 216 -5.94 -9.78 -25.07
C GLN A 216 -4.41 -9.82 -24.94
N THR A 217 -3.80 -8.67 -25.12
CA THR A 217 -2.34 -8.51 -25.04
C THR A 217 -2.03 -7.24 -24.25
N ILE A 218 -1.16 -7.37 -23.26
CA ILE A 218 -0.65 -6.24 -22.49
C ILE A 218 0.88 -6.20 -22.56
N LYS A 219 1.45 -5.00 -22.63
CA LYS A 219 2.88 -4.76 -22.59
C LYS A 219 3.28 -4.35 -21.19
N ILE A 220 4.22 -5.06 -20.60
CA ILE A 220 4.63 -4.92 -19.19
C ILE A 220 6.09 -4.47 -19.17
N ALA A 221 6.37 -3.36 -18.48
CA ALA A 221 7.73 -2.98 -18.10
C ALA A 221 8.12 -3.75 -16.83
N VAL A 222 9.21 -4.50 -16.89
CA VAL A 222 9.76 -5.29 -15.78
C VAL A 222 10.69 -4.38 -14.95
N LYS A 223 10.48 -4.37 -13.66
CA LYS A 223 11.30 -3.61 -12.70
C LYS A 223 12.13 -4.55 -11.84
#